data_7ad6650d31b5405aa16f1630737d486e
#
_entry.id   7ad6650d31b5405aa16f1630737d486e
#
_cell.length_a   1.000
_cell.length_b   1.000
_cell.length_c   1.000
_cell.angle_alpha   90.00
_cell.angle_beta   90.00
_cell.angle_gamma   90.00
#
_symmetry.space_group_name_H-M   'P 1'
#
loop_
_entity.id
_entity.type
_entity.pdbx_description
1 polymer ?
#
loop_
_entity_poly.entity_id
_entity_poly.type
_entity_poly.pdbx_seq_one_letter_code
_entity_poly.pdbx_strand_id
1 'polypeptide(L)'
;MLFLATNELGYRNLMELSTKFFLNDTYRFEGMSIREIDKFSDGLICLSGGDESPINNLLKDNKIGEAENLLLHFKKTFGDRFYLEMNRHPLGENYSNKVNIEDNILDLADKQRLPLVATNDVYFLEKELHQPHDALLCIAEGSFVDQQQERRSLSMDHFFKSENEMRDLFNDIPEAIENTVEIAMRCSFRPRSTDAMLPRFSPN
;
A
#
# COMPACT_ATOMS: atom_id res chain seq x y z
N MET A 1 2.80 -0.77 -3.54
CA MET A 1 1.52 -0.24 -4.06
C MET A 1 0.40 -1.21 -3.73
N LEU A 2 -0.81 -0.74 -3.49
CA LEU A 2 -1.98 -1.54 -3.17
C LEU A 2 -3.05 -1.39 -4.27
N PHE A 3 -3.65 -2.51 -4.69
CA PHE A 3 -4.72 -2.53 -5.69
C PHE A 3 -6.00 -3.10 -5.10
N LEU A 4 -7.12 -2.43 -5.35
CA LEU A 4 -8.44 -2.82 -4.87
C LEU A 4 -9.39 -3.02 -6.06
N ALA A 5 -10.11 -4.13 -6.09
CA ALA A 5 -11.06 -4.40 -7.15
C ALA A 5 -12.39 -3.66 -6.92
N THR A 6 -12.86 -2.92 -7.91
CA THR A 6 -14.16 -2.22 -7.89
C THR A 6 -15.28 -3.03 -8.52
N ASN A 7 -14.95 -4.01 -9.36
CA ASN A 7 -15.89 -4.82 -10.12
C ASN A 7 -15.28 -6.18 -10.51
N GLU A 8 -16.04 -7.01 -11.22
CA GLU A 8 -15.61 -8.34 -11.63
C GLU A 8 -14.36 -8.31 -12.54
N LEU A 9 -14.26 -7.33 -13.44
CA LEU A 9 -13.08 -7.18 -14.32
C LEU A 9 -11.84 -6.89 -13.47
N GLY A 10 -11.93 -5.95 -12.52
CA GLY A 10 -10.83 -5.64 -11.59
C GLY A 10 -10.43 -6.86 -10.76
N TYR A 11 -11.38 -7.66 -10.30
CA TYR A 11 -11.05 -8.89 -9.58
C TYR A 11 -10.31 -9.91 -10.45
N ARG A 12 -10.73 -10.08 -11.71
CA ARG A 12 -10.02 -10.93 -12.68
C ARG A 12 -8.61 -10.42 -12.95
N ASN A 13 -8.47 -9.09 -13.11
CA ASN A 13 -7.17 -8.46 -13.30
C ASN A 13 -6.23 -8.66 -12.10
N LEU A 14 -6.75 -8.60 -10.86
CA LEU A 14 -5.96 -8.94 -9.66
C LEU A 14 -5.50 -10.40 -9.67
N MET A 15 -6.36 -11.35 -10.07
CA MET A 15 -5.96 -12.76 -10.20
C MET A 15 -4.84 -12.95 -11.23
N GLU A 16 -4.93 -12.27 -12.40
CA GLU A 16 -3.89 -12.31 -13.42
C GLU A 16 -2.57 -11.71 -12.92
N LEU A 17 -2.61 -10.54 -12.28
CA LEU A 17 -1.42 -9.90 -11.70
C LEU A 17 -0.79 -10.80 -10.62
N SER A 18 -1.59 -11.36 -9.72
CA SER A 18 -1.11 -12.29 -8.69
C SER A 18 -0.49 -13.54 -9.29
N THR A 19 -1.14 -14.15 -10.27
CA THR A 19 -0.63 -15.32 -10.97
C THR A 19 0.71 -15.05 -11.64
N LYS A 20 0.81 -13.93 -12.38
CA LYS A 20 2.08 -13.52 -13.03
C LYS A 20 3.18 -13.27 -12.01
N PHE A 21 2.86 -12.63 -10.88
CA PHE A 21 3.84 -12.37 -9.82
C PHE A 21 4.41 -13.66 -9.23
N PHE A 22 3.56 -14.63 -8.91
CA PHE A 22 3.99 -15.87 -8.28
C PHE A 22 4.61 -16.90 -9.24
N LEU A 23 4.22 -16.91 -10.51
CA LEU A 23 4.74 -17.85 -11.51
C LEU A 23 5.98 -17.33 -12.26
N ASN A 24 6.35 -16.07 -12.09
CA ASN A 24 7.54 -15.50 -12.73
C ASN A 24 8.59 -15.13 -11.68
N ASP A 25 9.70 -15.87 -11.67
CA ASP A 25 10.78 -15.66 -10.72
C ASP A 25 11.35 -14.24 -10.78
N THR A 26 11.47 -13.63 -11.96
CA THR A 26 11.94 -12.26 -12.10
C THR A 26 11.03 -11.30 -11.33
N TYR A 27 9.71 -11.45 -11.43
CA TYR A 27 8.77 -10.57 -10.72
C TYR A 27 8.79 -10.79 -9.21
N ARG A 28 9.09 -11.99 -8.75
CA ARG A 28 9.22 -12.27 -7.31
C ARG A 28 10.43 -11.61 -6.68
N PHE A 29 11.51 -11.42 -7.43
CA PHE A 29 12.75 -10.82 -6.93
C PHE A 29 12.86 -9.32 -7.23
N GLU A 30 12.43 -8.89 -8.40
CA GLU A 30 12.60 -7.52 -8.89
C GLU A 30 11.32 -6.68 -8.81
N GLY A 31 10.17 -7.32 -8.51
CA GLY A 31 8.87 -6.68 -8.57
C GLY A 31 8.26 -6.72 -9.98
N MET A 32 6.96 -6.44 -10.05
CA MET A 32 6.22 -6.43 -11.31
C MET A 32 6.50 -5.16 -12.11
N SER A 33 6.70 -5.31 -13.42
CA SER A 33 6.91 -4.16 -14.29
C SER A 33 5.66 -3.27 -14.40
N ILE A 34 5.87 -1.96 -14.53
CA ILE A 34 4.80 -0.97 -14.73
C ILE A 34 3.94 -1.33 -15.96
N ARG A 35 4.55 -1.85 -17.04
CA ARG A 35 3.83 -2.26 -18.24
C ARG A 35 2.83 -3.37 -18.02
N GLU A 36 3.11 -4.30 -17.11
CA GLU A 36 2.16 -5.35 -16.75
C GLU A 36 1.02 -4.79 -15.89
N ILE A 37 1.32 -3.87 -14.98
CA ILE A 37 0.31 -3.16 -14.18
C ILE A 37 -0.64 -2.40 -15.10
N ASP A 38 -0.12 -1.67 -16.09
CA ASP A 38 -0.93 -0.90 -17.04
C ASP A 38 -1.93 -1.78 -17.80
N LYS A 39 -1.52 -2.98 -18.24
CA LYS A 39 -2.38 -3.91 -18.99
C LYS A 39 -3.58 -4.41 -18.17
N PHE A 40 -3.46 -4.48 -16.87
CA PHE A 40 -4.45 -5.02 -15.94
C PHE A 40 -5.03 -3.98 -15.00
N SER A 41 -4.97 -2.70 -15.36
CA SER A 41 -5.42 -1.58 -14.51
C SER A 41 -6.93 -1.36 -14.46
N ASP A 42 -7.68 -1.88 -15.46
CA ASP A 42 -9.13 -1.67 -15.55
C ASP A 42 -9.88 -2.33 -14.38
N GLY A 43 -10.83 -1.59 -13.82
CA GLY A 43 -11.62 -2.04 -12.66
C GLY A 43 -10.83 -2.09 -11.35
N LEU A 44 -9.62 -1.50 -11.29
CA LEU A 44 -8.81 -1.39 -10.09
C LEU A 44 -8.71 0.06 -9.62
N ILE A 45 -8.78 0.26 -8.31
CA ILE A 45 -8.27 1.44 -7.61
C ILE A 45 -6.83 1.14 -7.23
N CYS A 46 -5.95 2.12 -7.39
CA CYS A 46 -4.54 2.05 -7.03
C CYS A 46 -4.25 3.04 -5.91
N LEU A 47 -3.69 2.56 -4.79
CA LEU A 47 -3.08 3.39 -3.77
C LEU A 47 -1.57 3.39 -3.97
N SER A 48 -0.93 4.54 -3.84
CA SER A 48 0.52 4.69 -4.09
C SER A 48 1.38 3.78 -3.22
N GLY A 49 0.83 3.32 -2.11
CA GLY A 49 1.52 2.52 -1.10
C GLY A 49 2.16 3.37 0.00
N GLY A 50 2.37 2.73 1.15
CA GLY A 50 2.97 3.36 2.33
C GLY A 50 4.49 3.52 2.22
N ASP A 51 5.17 3.44 3.36
CA ASP A 51 6.60 3.75 3.54
C ASP A 51 7.55 3.05 2.55
N GLU A 52 7.27 1.81 2.19
CA GLU A 52 8.11 0.99 1.28
C GLU A 52 7.68 1.12 -0.20
N SER A 53 6.82 2.09 -0.52
CA SER A 53 6.36 2.27 -1.89
C SER A 53 7.47 2.78 -2.82
N PRO A 54 7.39 2.49 -4.13
CA PRO A 54 8.34 3.03 -5.09
C PRO A 54 8.41 4.56 -5.08
N ILE A 55 7.28 5.25 -4.89
CA ILE A 55 7.22 6.71 -4.81
C ILE A 55 7.97 7.20 -3.56
N ASN A 56 7.65 6.63 -2.38
CA ASN A 56 8.29 7.03 -1.13
C ASN A 56 9.80 6.71 -1.13
N ASN A 57 10.22 5.60 -1.72
CA ASN A 57 11.64 5.27 -1.85
C ASN A 57 12.39 6.30 -2.71
N LEU A 58 11.78 6.77 -3.81
CA LEU A 58 12.35 7.86 -4.62
C LEU A 58 12.42 9.17 -3.83
N LEU A 59 11.43 9.49 -3.01
CA LEU A 59 11.44 10.67 -2.14
C LEU A 59 12.50 10.55 -1.04
N LYS A 60 12.67 9.38 -0.42
CA LYS A 60 13.77 9.09 0.54
C LYS A 60 15.15 9.32 -0.09
N ASP A 61 15.31 8.96 -1.35
CA ASP A 61 16.52 9.17 -2.13
C ASP A 61 16.69 10.62 -2.65
N ASN A 62 15.77 11.53 -2.30
CA ASN A 62 15.72 12.90 -2.80
C ASN A 62 15.59 13.02 -4.33
N LYS A 63 14.98 12.01 -4.97
CA LYS A 63 14.73 11.95 -6.42
C LYS A 63 13.31 12.44 -6.77
N ILE A 64 13.00 13.69 -6.36
CA ILE A 64 11.65 14.25 -6.45
C ILE A 64 11.11 14.23 -7.89
N GLY A 65 11.94 14.55 -8.88
CA GLY A 65 11.54 14.55 -10.29
C GLY A 65 11.18 13.15 -10.81
N GLU A 66 11.87 12.10 -10.37
CA GLU A 66 11.56 10.72 -10.73
C GLU A 66 10.27 10.26 -10.03
N ALA A 67 10.08 10.63 -8.76
CA ALA A 67 8.85 10.37 -8.02
C ALA A 67 7.64 11.02 -8.71
N GLU A 68 7.76 12.29 -9.12
CA GLU A 68 6.71 13.01 -9.86
C GLU A 68 6.39 12.34 -11.21
N ASN A 69 7.39 11.93 -11.97
CA ASN A 69 7.18 11.24 -13.25
C ASN A 69 6.43 9.90 -13.06
N LEU A 70 6.80 9.13 -12.03
CA LEU A 70 6.14 7.88 -11.70
C LEU A 70 4.68 8.11 -11.28
N LEU A 71 4.44 9.13 -10.47
CA LEU A 71 3.12 9.55 -10.03
C LEU A 71 2.24 9.96 -11.21
N LEU A 72 2.77 10.78 -12.15
CA LEU A 72 2.06 11.19 -13.36
C LEU A 72 1.71 10.00 -14.26
N HIS A 73 2.59 9.00 -14.34
CA HIS A 73 2.31 7.76 -15.05
C HIS A 73 1.07 7.06 -14.45
N PHE A 74 1.05 6.84 -13.13
CA PHE A 74 -0.10 6.17 -12.48
C PHE A 74 -1.37 7.02 -12.53
N LYS A 75 -1.26 8.35 -12.40
CA LYS A 75 -2.38 9.25 -12.63
C LYS A 75 -2.99 9.08 -14.02
N LYS A 76 -2.15 8.94 -15.04
CA LYS A 76 -2.60 8.70 -16.42
C LYS A 76 -3.27 7.34 -16.58
N THR A 77 -2.70 6.28 -15.97
CA THR A 77 -3.19 4.90 -16.08
C THR A 77 -4.51 4.70 -15.33
N PHE A 78 -4.62 5.22 -14.09
CA PHE A 78 -5.77 4.98 -13.23
C PHE A 78 -6.79 6.12 -13.20
N GLY A 79 -6.41 7.34 -13.61
CA GLY A 79 -7.30 8.51 -13.61
C GLY A 79 -7.80 8.85 -12.20
N ASP A 80 -9.12 8.90 -12.02
CA ASP A 80 -9.82 9.15 -10.75
C ASP A 80 -9.77 7.97 -9.76
N ARG A 81 -9.14 6.88 -10.14
CA ARG A 81 -8.92 5.67 -9.35
C ARG A 81 -7.51 5.59 -8.74
N PHE A 82 -6.75 6.67 -8.81
CA PHE A 82 -5.42 6.76 -8.20
C PHE A 82 -5.45 7.67 -6.99
N TYR A 83 -4.96 7.17 -5.85
CA TYR A 83 -4.87 7.90 -4.58
C TYR A 83 -3.45 7.88 -4.05
N LEU A 84 -2.98 9.01 -3.52
CA LEU A 84 -1.74 9.05 -2.74
C LEU A 84 -2.01 8.60 -1.30
N GLU A 85 -1.32 7.57 -0.89
CA GLU A 85 -1.47 6.97 0.42
C GLU A 85 -0.55 7.63 1.44
N MET A 86 -1.10 7.94 2.60
CA MET A 86 -0.39 8.53 3.73
C MET A 86 -0.52 7.67 4.97
N ASN A 87 0.63 7.37 5.61
CA ASN A 87 0.71 6.67 6.87
C ASN A 87 1.39 7.55 7.92
N ARG A 88 0.85 7.58 9.13
CA ARG A 88 1.42 8.31 10.26
C ARG A 88 1.65 7.39 11.45
N HIS A 89 2.93 7.28 11.86
CA HIS A 89 3.36 6.51 13.03
C HIS A 89 4.22 7.39 13.94
N PRO A 90 3.62 8.28 14.74
CA PRO A 90 4.32 9.31 15.53
C PRO A 90 5.36 8.74 16.50
N LEU A 91 5.13 7.53 17.04
CA LEU A 91 6.04 6.86 17.99
C LEU A 91 7.13 6.05 17.26
N GLY A 92 7.16 6.05 15.93
CA GLY A 92 8.15 5.32 15.14
C GLY A 92 9.52 5.96 15.20
N GLU A 93 10.56 5.14 15.15
CA GLU A 93 11.93 5.60 14.92
C GLU A 93 12.00 6.34 13.58
N ASN A 94 12.83 7.41 13.52
CA ASN A 94 13.00 8.24 12.32
C ASN A 94 11.73 9.00 11.86
N TYR A 95 10.77 9.26 12.75
CA TYR A 95 9.59 10.07 12.42
C TYR A 95 9.92 11.42 11.78
N SER A 96 11.01 12.06 12.21
CA SER A 96 11.48 13.34 11.62
C SER A 96 11.81 13.23 10.13
N ASN A 97 12.35 12.10 9.68
CA ASN A 97 12.60 11.86 8.26
C ASN A 97 11.30 11.59 7.48
N LYS A 98 10.31 10.98 8.15
CA LYS A 98 8.97 10.73 7.58
C LYS A 98 8.19 12.01 7.37
N VAL A 99 8.33 13.01 8.25
CA VAL A 99 7.70 14.33 8.09
C VAL A 99 8.16 15.00 6.79
N ASN A 100 9.46 14.95 6.46
CA ASN A 100 9.97 15.51 5.20
C ASN A 100 9.39 14.79 3.96
N ILE A 101 9.11 13.48 4.05
CA ILE A 101 8.48 12.73 2.96
C ILE A 101 7.01 13.11 2.84
N GLU A 102 6.32 13.28 3.97
CA GLU A 102 4.93 13.71 4.03
C GLU A 102 4.76 15.08 3.37
N ASP A 103 5.61 16.06 3.68
CA ASP A 103 5.58 17.38 3.05
C ASP A 103 5.71 17.27 1.52
N ASN A 104 6.64 16.44 1.03
CA ASN A 104 6.79 16.20 -0.41
C ASN A 104 5.56 15.52 -1.03
N ILE A 105 4.91 14.60 -0.32
CA ILE A 105 3.66 13.95 -0.79
C ILE A 105 2.54 14.98 -0.88
N LEU A 106 2.39 15.85 0.13
CA LEU A 106 1.39 16.92 0.15
C LEU A 106 1.61 17.91 -1.00
N ASP A 107 2.85 18.35 -1.21
CA ASP A 107 3.21 19.25 -2.31
C ASP A 107 2.91 18.61 -3.68
N LEU A 108 3.23 17.32 -3.86
CA LEU A 108 2.94 16.59 -5.09
C LEU A 108 1.43 16.38 -5.28
N ALA A 109 0.68 16.10 -4.20
CA ALA A 109 -0.77 15.95 -4.23
C ALA A 109 -1.45 17.25 -4.69
N ASP A 110 -1.08 18.39 -4.10
CA ASP A 110 -1.61 19.69 -4.46
C ASP A 110 -1.25 20.07 -5.90
N LYS A 111 0.04 20.01 -6.25
CA LYS A 111 0.54 20.32 -7.59
C LYS A 111 -0.15 19.51 -8.67
N GLN A 112 -0.36 18.23 -8.42
CA GLN A 112 -0.94 17.31 -9.38
C GLN A 112 -2.45 17.09 -9.18
N ARG A 113 -3.08 17.75 -8.21
CA ARG A 113 -4.50 17.60 -7.86
C ARG A 113 -4.89 16.12 -7.72
N LEU A 114 -4.18 15.43 -6.87
CA LEU A 114 -4.42 14.01 -6.56
C LEU A 114 -5.09 13.87 -5.20
N PRO A 115 -6.09 13.00 -5.08
CA PRO A 115 -6.70 12.73 -3.79
C PRO A 115 -5.73 11.98 -2.87
N LEU A 116 -5.74 12.36 -1.60
CA LEU A 116 -5.03 11.68 -0.52
C LEU A 116 -5.92 10.63 0.12
N VAL A 117 -5.33 9.56 0.66
CA VAL A 117 -6.03 8.59 1.48
C VAL A 117 -5.21 8.25 2.72
N ALA A 118 -5.82 8.35 3.88
CA ALA A 118 -5.21 7.96 5.15
C ALA A 118 -5.29 6.45 5.32
N THR A 119 -4.16 5.82 5.59
CA THR A 119 -4.10 4.40 5.92
C THR A 119 -3.29 4.18 7.19
N ASN A 120 -3.42 2.99 7.77
CA ASN A 120 -2.62 2.56 8.89
C ASN A 120 -2.03 1.19 8.59
N ASP A 121 -0.72 1.09 8.65
CA ASP A 121 -0.01 -0.17 8.41
C ASP A 121 -0.15 -1.06 9.65
N VAL A 122 -1.23 -1.85 9.68
CA VAL A 122 -1.66 -2.62 10.86
C VAL A 122 -0.99 -3.98 10.89
N TYR A 123 -0.30 -4.28 12.00
CA TYR A 123 0.33 -5.58 12.25
C TYR A 123 -0.25 -6.31 13.46
N PHE A 124 -0.89 -5.60 14.38
CA PHE A 124 -1.51 -6.17 15.58
C PHE A 124 -2.76 -5.40 16.01
N LEU A 125 -3.64 -6.02 16.81
CA LEU A 125 -4.94 -5.46 17.15
C LEU A 125 -4.86 -4.34 18.20
N GLU A 126 -4.03 -4.51 19.22
CA GLU A 126 -3.96 -3.63 20.39
C GLU A 126 -2.51 -3.27 20.65
N LYS A 127 -2.26 -2.11 21.28
CA LYS A 127 -0.90 -1.60 21.59
C LYS A 127 -0.07 -2.59 22.44
N GLU A 128 -0.72 -3.30 23.32
CA GLU A 128 -0.13 -4.29 24.23
C GLU A 128 0.46 -5.49 23.49
N LEU A 129 -0.02 -5.76 22.27
CA LEU A 129 0.49 -6.84 21.42
C LEU A 129 1.81 -6.50 20.70
N HIS A 130 2.32 -5.29 20.86
CA HIS A 130 3.59 -4.87 20.26
C HIS A 130 4.75 -5.80 20.66
N GLN A 131 4.96 -6.04 21.98
CA GLN A 131 6.06 -6.90 22.43
C GLN A 131 5.93 -8.37 21.96
N PRO A 132 4.75 -9.04 22.09
CA PRO A 132 4.56 -10.35 21.49
C PRO A 132 4.82 -10.39 19.97
N HIS A 133 4.39 -9.37 19.25
CA HIS A 133 4.64 -9.28 17.80
C HIS A 133 6.13 -9.09 17.49
N ASP A 134 6.85 -8.27 18.24
CA ASP A 134 8.29 -8.07 18.10
C ASP A 134 9.06 -9.40 18.32
N ALA A 135 8.65 -10.19 19.30
CA ALA A 135 9.21 -11.53 19.52
C ALA A 135 8.95 -12.47 18.31
N LEU A 136 7.77 -12.38 17.66
CA LEU A 136 7.47 -13.15 16.44
C LEU A 136 8.35 -12.73 15.27
N LEU A 137 8.63 -11.43 15.10
CA LEU A 137 9.58 -10.95 14.09
C LEU A 137 10.97 -11.52 14.32
N CYS A 138 11.45 -11.51 15.57
CA CYS A 138 12.75 -12.11 15.92
C CYS A 138 12.82 -13.60 15.59
N ILE A 139 11.76 -14.37 15.88
CA ILE A 139 11.69 -15.80 15.51
C ILE A 139 11.75 -15.98 13.99
N ALA A 140 11.01 -15.16 13.24
CA ALA A 140 10.96 -15.25 11.78
C ALA A 140 12.32 -14.93 11.11
N GLU A 141 13.10 -14.02 11.69
CA GLU A 141 14.38 -13.55 11.15
C GLU A 141 15.59 -14.26 11.77
N GLY A 142 15.39 -15.14 12.75
CA GLY A 142 16.48 -15.78 13.48
C GLY A 142 17.30 -14.79 14.33
N SER A 143 16.65 -13.72 14.80
CA SER A 143 17.24 -12.65 15.61
C SER A 143 16.81 -12.74 17.06
N PHE A 144 17.33 -11.85 17.91
CA PHE A 144 16.97 -11.78 19.34
C PHE A 144 16.42 -10.40 19.69
N VAL A 145 15.47 -10.35 20.63
CA VAL A 145 14.85 -9.08 21.09
C VAL A 145 15.89 -8.10 21.59
N ASP A 146 16.88 -8.57 22.34
CA ASP A 146 17.91 -7.76 23.00
C ASP A 146 19.20 -7.60 22.17
N GLN A 147 19.20 -8.00 20.87
CA GLN A 147 20.40 -7.86 20.06
C GLN A 147 20.75 -6.39 19.82
N GLN A 148 22.07 -6.08 19.80
CA GLN A 148 22.58 -4.74 19.55
C GLN A 148 22.63 -4.38 18.05
N GLN A 149 22.61 -5.37 17.17
CA GLN A 149 22.61 -5.15 15.72
C GLN A 149 21.23 -4.68 15.26
N GLU A 150 21.25 -3.87 14.21
CA GLU A 150 20.02 -3.42 13.56
C GLU A 150 19.17 -4.62 13.13
N ARG A 151 17.88 -4.57 13.43
CA ARG A 151 16.90 -5.58 13.06
C ARG A 151 15.59 -4.91 12.69
N ARG A 152 14.72 -5.62 12.02
CA ARG A 152 13.36 -5.15 11.77
C ARG A 152 12.63 -5.00 13.09
N SER A 153 12.07 -3.83 13.32
CA SER A 153 11.18 -3.53 14.44
C SER A 153 10.04 -2.63 13.97
N LEU A 154 8.92 -2.72 14.66
CA LEU A 154 7.76 -1.86 14.42
C LEU A 154 7.54 -0.99 15.66
N SER A 155 6.93 0.16 15.49
CA SER A 155 6.49 0.96 16.63
C SER A 155 5.16 0.46 17.19
N MET A 156 4.80 0.90 18.39
CA MET A 156 3.48 0.61 18.98
C MET A 156 2.32 1.22 18.17
N ASP A 157 2.59 2.12 17.22
CA ASP A 157 1.57 2.74 16.37
C ASP A 157 0.99 1.82 15.29
N HIS A 158 1.58 0.66 15.07
CA HIS A 158 1.10 -0.32 14.09
C HIS A 158 -0.07 -1.18 14.58
N PHE A 159 -0.78 -0.72 15.62
CA PHE A 159 -2.02 -1.37 16.08
C PHE A 159 -3.24 -0.93 15.24
N PHE A 160 -4.32 -1.70 15.34
CA PHE A 160 -5.58 -1.38 14.66
C PHE A 160 -6.29 -0.23 15.36
N LYS A 161 -6.08 0.99 14.87
CA LYS A 161 -6.65 2.21 15.41
C LYS A 161 -8.16 2.28 15.20
N SER A 162 -8.87 2.82 16.17
CA SER A 162 -10.28 3.19 16.06
C SER A 162 -10.49 4.35 15.07
N GLU A 163 -11.73 4.56 14.65
CA GLU A 163 -12.11 5.68 13.79
C GLU A 163 -11.70 7.03 14.41
N ASN A 164 -11.94 7.21 15.71
CA ASN A 164 -11.59 8.46 16.40
C ASN A 164 -10.08 8.69 16.42
N GLU A 165 -9.27 7.65 16.72
CA GLU A 165 -7.82 7.76 16.70
C GLU A 165 -7.28 8.09 15.30
N MET A 166 -7.88 7.53 14.26
CA MET A 166 -7.50 7.88 12.87
C MET A 166 -7.91 9.32 12.53
N ARG A 167 -9.11 9.77 12.93
CA ARG A 167 -9.55 11.16 12.72
C ARG A 167 -8.68 12.17 13.47
N ASP A 168 -8.27 11.86 14.70
CA ASP A 168 -7.38 12.71 15.48
C ASP A 168 -5.98 12.79 14.83
N LEU A 169 -5.49 11.67 14.32
CA LEU A 169 -4.18 11.57 13.68
C LEU A 169 -4.08 12.36 12.37
N PHE A 170 -5.19 12.48 11.63
CA PHE A 170 -5.29 13.19 10.35
C PHE A 170 -6.24 14.39 10.42
N ASN A 171 -6.35 15.04 11.59
CA ASN A 171 -7.26 16.15 11.80
C ASN A 171 -6.97 17.40 10.93
N ASP A 172 -5.74 17.52 10.46
CA ASP A 172 -5.25 18.54 9.54
C ASP A 172 -5.58 18.24 8.07
N ILE A 173 -5.91 16.98 7.74
CA ILE A 173 -6.23 16.52 6.37
C ILE A 173 -7.50 15.63 6.41
N PRO A 174 -8.66 16.17 6.80
CA PRO A 174 -9.87 15.38 6.98
C PRO A 174 -10.33 14.68 5.70
N GLU A 175 -10.08 15.26 4.53
CA GLU A 175 -10.39 14.66 3.24
C GLU A 175 -9.68 13.31 3.01
N ALA A 176 -8.50 13.09 3.58
CA ALA A 176 -7.81 11.80 3.49
C ALA A 176 -8.56 10.68 4.22
N ILE A 177 -9.27 11.03 5.31
CA ILE A 177 -10.16 10.09 6.02
C ILE A 177 -11.47 9.89 5.25
N GLU A 178 -12.07 10.95 4.70
CA GLU A 178 -13.30 10.86 3.91
C GLU A 178 -13.10 9.97 2.68
N ASN A 179 -11.96 10.05 2.02
CA ASN A 179 -11.61 9.22 0.87
C ASN A 179 -11.53 7.73 1.21
N THR A 180 -11.32 7.33 2.46
CA THR A 180 -11.39 5.91 2.86
C THR A 180 -12.80 5.34 2.66
N VAL A 181 -13.82 6.12 3.00
CA VAL A 181 -15.23 5.76 2.84
C VAL A 181 -15.61 5.74 1.36
N GLU A 182 -15.16 6.74 0.59
CA GLU A 182 -15.38 6.81 -0.86
C GLU A 182 -14.80 5.56 -1.55
N ILE A 183 -13.57 5.19 -1.24
CA ILE A 183 -12.90 3.99 -1.76
C ILE A 183 -13.70 2.73 -1.36
N ALA A 184 -14.13 2.63 -0.11
CA ALA A 184 -14.90 1.48 0.37
C ALA A 184 -16.23 1.33 -0.40
N MET A 185 -16.94 2.42 -0.66
CA MET A 185 -18.17 2.41 -1.47
C MET A 185 -17.90 2.00 -2.92
N ARG A 186 -16.79 2.45 -3.53
CA ARG A 186 -16.38 2.07 -4.88
C ARG A 186 -15.96 0.59 -4.98
N CYS A 187 -15.54 -0.03 -3.88
CA CYS A 187 -15.10 -1.42 -3.80
C CYS A 187 -16.20 -2.39 -3.30
N SER A 188 -17.45 -2.14 -3.63
CA SER A 188 -18.61 -2.95 -3.17
C SER A 188 -18.79 -4.29 -3.89
N PHE A 189 -17.92 -4.65 -4.84
CA PHE A 189 -17.94 -5.92 -5.55
C PHE A 189 -17.68 -7.10 -4.60
N ARG A 190 -18.51 -8.16 -4.73
CA ARG A 190 -18.32 -9.43 -4.03
C ARG A 190 -18.07 -10.55 -5.03
N PRO A 191 -16.94 -11.29 -4.92
CA PRO A 191 -16.73 -12.50 -5.69
C PRO A 191 -17.83 -13.51 -5.44
N ARG A 192 -18.32 -14.16 -6.51
CA ARG A 192 -19.32 -15.21 -6.42
C ARG A 192 -18.66 -16.58 -6.49
N SER A 193 -19.19 -17.53 -5.76
CA SER A 193 -18.81 -18.95 -5.94
C SER A 193 -19.22 -19.40 -7.34
N THR A 194 -18.32 -20.08 -8.02
CA THR A 194 -18.57 -20.74 -9.31
C THR A 194 -18.44 -22.25 -9.12
N ASP A 195 -19.05 -23.00 -10.01
CA ASP A 195 -18.83 -24.44 -10.06
C ASP A 195 -17.35 -24.77 -10.30
N ALA A 196 -16.92 -25.93 -9.81
CA ALA A 196 -15.54 -26.37 -9.99
C ALA A 196 -15.21 -26.48 -11.49
N MET A 197 -14.19 -25.72 -11.91
CA MET A 197 -13.71 -25.75 -13.29
C MET A 197 -12.44 -26.59 -13.39
N LEU A 198 -12.50 -27.63 -14.17
CA LEU A 198 -11.28 -28.39 -14.52
C LEU A 198 -10.54 -27.66 -15.67
N PRO A 199 -9.22 -27.59 -15.62
CA PRO A 199 -8.44 -27.04 -16.72
C PRO A 199 -8.64 -27.89 -17.96
N ARG A 200 -8.85 -27.22 -19.11
CA ARG A 200 -8.93 -27.92 -20.41
C ARG A 200 -7.53 -28.39 -20.79
N PHE A 201 -7.34 -29.66 -20.83
CA PHE A 201 -6.12 -30.28 -21.33
C PHE A 201 -6.31 -30.56 -22.83
N SER A 202 -5.49 -29.94 -23.70
CA SER A 202 -5.38 -30.28 -25.11
C SER A 202 -4.05 -31.00 -25.31
N PRO A 203 -4.02 -32.32 -25.55
CA PRO A 203 -2.79 -32.98 -25.96
C PRO A 203 -2.36 -32.40 -27.31
N ASN A 204 -1.07 -32.02 -27.43
CA ASN A 204 -0.43 -31.66 -28.70
C ASN A 204 -0.32 -32.86 -29.60
#